data_3189420c067792649ffb566c9253039b
#
_entry.id   3189420c067792649ffb566c9253039b
#
_cell.length_a   1.000
_cell.length_b   1.000
_cell.length_c   1.000
_cell.angle_alpha   90.00
_cell.angle_beta   90.00
_cell.angle_gamma   90.00
#
_symmetry.space_group_name_H-M   'P 1'
#
loop_
_entity.id
_entity.type
_entity.pdbx_description
1 polymer ?
#
loop_
_entity_poly.entity_id
_entity_poly.type
_entity_poly.pdbx_seq_one_letter_code
_entity_poly.pdbx_strand_id
1 'polypeptide(L)'
;MTGARFLGGLIALGLTLGVPAAHAAPSSPELVIDVATGQVLLADEATRPWFPASTTKMMTAYVVLRAVKAGELKLETPLIASAKAAAQPPSKIGIRPGQEITVDNALKILMVKSANDLAQVIAEGVGGSQEAFAQRMNAEAARLGMRDSHFVNPHGLFHAAQVSSARDLAILGRAMLVEFPEYRDYWGIGAVQLGQRVMKNTNGLIGRYPGAEGMKTGFICPSGFNVVATASRGGRTLLAVILGAGSGAERSIRTAQILDRGFASSAW
;
A
#
# COMPACT_ATOMS: atom_id res chain seq x y z
N MET A 1 -22.01 89.22 -20.64
CA MET A 1 -21.78 88.12 -21.61
C MET A 1 -20.96 87.09 -20.93
N THR A 2 -21.57 86.10 -20.38
CA THR A 2 -21.01 85.12 -19.44
C THR A 2 -20.83 83.78 -20.11
N GLY A 3 -19.60 83.35 -20.28
CA GLY A 3 -19.26 82.05 -20.87
C GLY A 3 -19.12 80.97 -19.80
N ALA A 4 -19.98 79.95 -19.78
CA ALA A 4 -19.93 78.78 -18.91
C ALA A 4 -18.95 77.74 -19.49
N ARG A 5 -17.97 77.33 -18.70
CA ARG A 5 -17.04 76.23 -19.02
C ARG A 5 -17.61 74.91 -18.38
N PHE A 6 -17.93 73.94 -19.23
CA PHE A 6 -18.25 72.59 -18.76
C PHE A 6 -16.95 71.79 -18.59
N LEU A 7 -16.72 71.32 -17.37
CA LEU A 7 -15.65 70.33 -17.05
C LEU A 7 -16.28 68.93 -17.21
N GLY A 8 -15.84 68.20 -18.24
CA GLY A 8 -16.20 66.79 -18.37
C GLY A 8 -15.28 65.92 -17.52
N GLY A 9 -15.83 65.25 -16.50
CA GLY A 9 -15.13 64.28 -15.71
C GLY A 9 -15.10 62.91 -16.43
N LEU A 10 -13.90 62.40 -16.74
CA LEU A 10 -13.69 61.00 -17.18
C LEU A 10 -13.74 60.09 -15.96
N ILE A 11 -14.75 59.19 -15.93
CA ILE A 11 -14.80 58.07 -14.96
C ILE A 11 -14.03 56.91 -15.60
N ALA A 12 -12.85 56.61 -15.11
CA ALA A 12 -12.10 55.42 -15.49
C ALA A 12 -12.66 54.20 -14.74
N LEU A 13 -13.36 53.34 -15.48
CA LEU A 13 -13.87 52.06 -14.98
C LEU A 13 -12.72 51.03 -14.94
N GLY A 14 -12.13 50.81 -13.76
CA GLY A 14 -11.11 49.80 -13.56
C GLY A 14 -11.69 48.39 -13.62
N LEU A 15 -11.46 47.64 -14.73
CA LEU A 15 -11.72 46.23 -14.81
C LEU A 15 -10.65 45.47 -13.99
N THR A 16 -11.01 45.01 -12.79
CA THR A 16 -10.20 44.04 -12.06
C THR A 16 -10.41 42.65 -12.70
N LEU A 17 -9.45 42.21 -13.52
CA LEU A 17 -9.36 40.85 -13.99
C LEU A 17 -9.03 39.97 -12.76
N GLY A 18 -10.05 39.32 -12.22
CA GLY A 18 -9.87 38.26 -11.22
C GLY A 18 -9.10 37.10 -11.83
N VAL A 19 -7.84 36.89 -11.41
CA VAL A 19 -7.06 35.73 -11.79
C VAL A 19 -7.77 34.51 -11.14
N PRO A 20 -8.23 33.51 -11.94
CA PRO A 20 -8.82 32.32 -11.36
C PRO A 20 -7.75 31.63 -10.49
N ALA A 21 -8.09 31.38 -9.21
CA ALA A 21 -7.25 30.58 -8.34
C ALA A 21 -7.04 29.21 -9.00
N ALA A 22 -5.80 28.91 -9.38
CA ALA A 22 -5.45 27.59 -9.86
C ALA A 22 -5.78 26.60 -8.74
N HIS A 23 -6.82 25.77 -8.95
CA HIS A 23 -7.09 24.65 -8.06
C HIS A 23 -5.88 23.73 -8.17
N ALA A 24 -5.08 23.66 -7.10
CA ALA A 24 -4.02 22.64 -7.00
C ALA A 24 -4.66 21.27 -7.24
N ALA A 25 -4.06 20.47 -8.13
CA ALA A 25 -4.50 19.10 -8.32
C ALA A 25 -4.55 18.43 -6.94
N PRO A 26 -5.60 17.63 -6.65
CA PRO A 26 -5.74 17.01 -5.34
C PRO A 26 -4.48 16.21 -5.02
N SER A 27 -3.88 16.49 -3.86
CA SER A 27 -2.67 15.81 -3.39
C SER A 27 -2.93 14.31 -3.30
N SER A 28 -1.93 13.50 -3.66
CA SER A 28 -2.05 12.05 -3.50
C SER A 28 -1.85 11.68 -2.01
N PRO A 29 -2.68 10.75 -1.45
CA PRO A 29 -2.66 10.46 -0.02
C PRO A 29 -1.30 10.01 0.48
N GLU A 30 -0.85 10.59 1.61
CA GLU A 30 0.40 10.19 2.28
C GLU A 30 0.27 10.22 3.80
N LEU A 31 1.04 9.36 4.45
CA LEU A 31 1.07 9.25 5.90
C LEU A 31 2.42 8.74 6.37
N VAL A 32 2.91 9.26 7.51
CA VAL A 32 4.01 8.66 8.26
C VAL A 32 3.60 8.50 9.71
N ILE A 33 3.84 7.32 10.26
CA ILE A 33 3.62 7.02 11.68
C ILE A 33 4.91 6.48 12.32
N ASP A 34 5.02 6.70 13.62
CA ASP A 34 5.94 5.96 14.47
C ASP A 34 5.34 4.59 14.81
N VAL A 35 6.07 3.51 14.52
CA VAL A 35 5.53 2.15 14.68
C VAL A 35 5.32 1.77 16.14
N ALA A 36 6.22 2.19 17.03
CA ALA A 36 6.14 1.83 18.45
C ALA A 36 4.91 2.49 19.11
N THR A 37 4.73 3.77 18.92
CA THR A 37 3.68 4.56 19.58
C THR A 37 2.37 4.60 18.79
N GLY A 38 2.43 4.43 17.45
CA GLY A 38 1.30 4.68 16.54
C GLY A 38 1.05 6.18 16.28
N GLN A 39 1.91 7.07 16.79
CA GLN A 39 1.79 8.51 16.59
C GLN A 39 1.91 8.86 15.11
N VAL A 40 0.99 9.70 14.63
CA VAL A 40 1.03 10.28 13.29
C VAL A 40 2.03 11.44 13.29
N LEU A 41 3.04 11.35 12.42
CA LEU A 41 4.08 12.37 12.27
C LEU A 41 3.80 13.29 11.09
N LEU A 42 3.27 12.74 10.00
CA LEU A 42 2.88 13.45 8.79
C LEU A 42 1.60 12.83 8.25
N ALA A 43 0.66 13.66 7.78
CA ALA A 43 -0.56 13.20 7.13
C ALA A 43 -1.03 14.22 6.10
N ASP A 44 -1.36 13.75 4.89
CA ASP A 44 -2.07 14.50 3.87
C ASP A 44 -3.09 13.57 3.21
N GLU A 45 -4.36 13.98 3.14
CA GLU A 45 -5.47 13.19 2.58
C GLU A 45 -5.51 11.72 3.10
N ALA A 46 -5.02 11.47 4.34
CA ALA A 46 -4.72 10.13 4.84
C ALA A 46 -5.93 9.18 4.94
N THR A 47 -7.15 9.71 5.04
CA THR A 47 -8.41 8.94 5.10
C THR A 47 -9.14 8.87 3.76
N ARG A 48 -8.60 9.54 2.73
CA ARG A 48 -9.21 9.54 1.40
C ARG A 48 -9.22 8.12 0.80
N PRO A 49 -10.40 7.60 0.38
CA PRO A 49 -10.48 6.30 -0.27
C PRO A 49 -9.64 6.26 -1.54
N TRP A 50 -8.87 5.18 -1.70
CA TRP A 50 -7.98 4.95 -2.83
C TRP A 50 -7.99 3.49 -3.25
N PHE A 51 -7.64 3.20 -4.51
CA PHE A 51 -7.43 1.82 -4.94
C PHE A 51 -6.09 1.31 -4.40
N PRO A 52 -6.08 0.30 -3.51
CA PRO A 52 -4.85 -0.16 -2.88
C PRO A 52 -3.90 -0.88 -3.85
N ALA A 53 -4.40 -1.37 -4.98
CA ALA A 53 -3.63 -2.24 -5.87
C ALA A 53 -2.98 -3.39 -5.07
N SER A 54 -1.75 -3.79 -5.41
CA SER A 54 -1.08 -4.92 -4.74
C SER A 54 -0.65 -4.66 -3.28
N THR A 55 -0.86 -3.46 -2.69
CA THR A 55 -0.73 -3.32 -1.23
C THR A 55 -1.80 -4.12 -0.49
N THR A 56 -2.91 -4.49 -1.15
CA THR A 56 -3.90 -5.48 -0.69
C THR A 56 -3.27 -6.77 -0.18
N LYS A 57 -2.17 -7.22 -0.79
CA LYS A 57 -1.48 -8.46 -0.42
C LYS A 57 -0.90 -8.44 1.01
N MET A 58 -0.79 -7.25 1.61
CA MET A 58 -0.49 -7.14 3.04
C MET A 58 -1.63 -7.72 3.89
N MET A 59 -2.89 -7.41 3.56
CA MET A 59 -4.05 -8.00 4.23
C MET A 59 -4.14 -9.51 3.95
N THR A 60 -3.81 -9.96 2.74
CA THR A 60 -3.72 -11.40 2.42
C THR A 60 -2.70 -12.10 3.32
N ALA A 61 -1.48 -11.55 3.44
CA ALA A 61 -0.45 -12.09 4.33
C ALA A 61 -0.89 -12.03 5.81
N TYR A 62 -1.51 -10.94 6.22
CA TYR A 62 -2.01 -10.77 7.59
C TYR A 62 -3.02 -11.84 7.97
N VAL A 63 -4.04 -12.11 7.14
CA VAL A 63 -5.04 -13.18 7.37
C VAL A 63 -4.38 -14.55 7.48
N VAL A 64 -3.37 -14.85 6.63
CA VAL A 64 -2.62 -16.11 6.72
C VAL A 64 -1.88 -16.22 8.05
N LEU A 65 -1.16 -15.16 8.47
CA LEU A 65 -0.43 -15.18 9.74
C LEU A 65 -1.36 -15.28 10.95
N ARG A 66 -2.56 -14.69 10.88
CA ARG A 66 -3.61 -14.89 11.87
C ARG A 66 -4.02 -16.36 11.96
N ALA A 67 -4.22 -17.02 10.82
CA ALA A 67 -4.57 -18.43 10.75
C ALA A 67 -3.44 -19.33 11.27
N VAL A 68 -2.17 -19.02 10.93
CA VAL A 68 -1.00 -19.73 11.50
C VAL A 68 -0.95 -19.58 13.02
N LYS A 69 -1.10 -18.35 13.51
CA LYS A 69 -1.08 -18.07 14.97
C LYS A 69 -2.24 -18.74 15.71
N ALA A 70 -3.39 -18.91 15.05
CA ALA A 70 -4.54 -19.64 15.59
C ALA A 70 -4.40 -21.17 15.50
N GLY A 71 -3.34 -21.68 14.86
CA GLY A 71 -3.11 -23.12 14.68
C GLY A 71 -3.99 -23.77 13.61
N GLU A 72 -4.69 -22.97 12.78
CA GLU A 72 -5.53 -23.47 11.67
C GLU A 72 -4.67 -24.11 10.56
N LEU A 73 -3.43 -23.65 10.39
CA LEU A 73 -2.45 -24.18 9.44
C LEU A 73 -1.03 -23.90 9.95
N LYS A 74 -0.04 -24.54 9.30
CA LYS A 74 1.38 -24.35 9.59
C LYS A 74 2.07 -23.70 8.39
N LEU A 75 3.28 -23.17 8.58
CA LEU A 75 4.08 -22.62 7.47
C LEU A 75 4.43 -23.68 6.41
N GLU A 76 4.58 -24.93 6.86
CA GLU A 76 4.88 -26.10 6.01
C GLU A 76 3.64 -26.65 5.28
N THR A 77 2.42 -26.21 5.66
CA THR A 77 1.17 -26.67 5.02
C THR A 77 1.23 -26.43 3.53
N PRO A 78 1.05 -27.48 2.68
CA PRO A 78 1.01 -27.33 1.24
C PRO A 78 -0.33 -26.71 0.82
N LEU A 79 -0.25 -25.76 -0.10
CA LEU A 79 -1.37 -25.16 -0.81
C LEU A 79 -1.34 -25.63 -2.26
N ILE A 80 -2.47 -26.03 -2.80
CA ILE A 80 -2.58 -26.58 -4.16
C ILE A 80 -3.11 -25.50 -5.11
N ALA A 81 -2.43 -25.28 -6.22
CA ALA A 81 -2.86 -24.32 -7.21
C ALA A 81 -4.03 -24.84 -8.04
N SER A 82 -5.12 -24.08 -8.09
CA SER A 82 -6.25 -24.34 -8.97
C SER A 82 -6.01 -23.83 -10.40
N ALA A 83 -6.86 -24.19 -11.34
CA ALA A 83 -6.88 -23.60 -12.67
C ALA A 83 -7.19 -22.10 -12.62
N LYS A 84 -8.07 -21.64 -11.69
CA LYS A 84 -8.38 -20.22 -11.46
C LYS A 84 -7.16 -19.44 -10.99
N ALA A 85 -6.37 -20.02 -10.08
CA ALA A 85 -5.13 -19.41 -9.61
C ALA A 85 -4.09 -19.28 -10.73
N ALA A 86 -3.87 -20.35 -11.50
CA ALA A 86 -2.93 -20.36 -12.62
C ALA A 86 -3.29 -19.35 -13.73
N ALA A 87 -4.60 -19.09 -13.92
CA ALA A 87 -5.12 -18.15 -14.93
C ALA A 87 -4.99 -16.68 -14.52
N GLN A 88 -4.59 -16.37 -13.28
CA GLN A 88 -4.48 -14.97 -12.83
C GLN A 88 -3.56 -14.14 -13.74
N PRO A 89 -3.91 -12.86 -14.00
CA PRO A 89 -3.06 -11.98 -14.80
C PRO A 89 -1.78 -11.59 -14.05
N PRO A 90 -0.75 -11.13 -14.75
CA PRO A 90 0.50 -10.67 -14.13
C PRO A 90 0.27 -9.52 -13.10
N SER A 91 1.15 -9.38 -12.07
CA SER A 91 2.39 -10.13 -11.80
C SER A 91 2.09 -11.53 -11.29
N LYS A 92 2.84 -12.54 -11.73
CA LYS A 92 2.67 -13.95 -11.31
C LYS A 92 3.99 -14.74 -11.43
N ILE A 93 4.08 -15.89 -10.79
CA ILE A 93 5.19 -16.83 -10.98
C ILE A 93 4.93 -17.83 -12.11
N GLY A 94 3.67 -18.03 -12.48
CA GLY A 94 3.23 -19.01 -13.46
C GLY A 94 3.10 -20.40 -12.84
N ILE A 95 2.53 -20.50 -11.63
CA ILE A 95 2.21 -21.79 -11.00
C ILE A 95 1.21 -22.57 -11.86
N ARG A 96 1.43 -23.88 -12.00
CA ARG A 96 0.55 -24.75 -12.80
C ARG A 96 -0.57 -25.33 -11.95
N PRO A 97 -1.75 -25.64 -12.53
CA PRO A 97 -2.80 -26.35 -11.82
C PRO A 97 -2.27 -27.67 -11.24
N GLY A 98 -2.66 -27.97 -9.99
CA GLY A 98 -2.19 -29.13 -9.24
C GLY A 98 -0.80 -29.01 -8.63
N GLN A 99 -0.03 -27.96 -8.93
CA GLN A 99 1.26 -27.73 -8.31
C GLN A 99 1.09 -27.26 -6.87
N GLU A 100 1.92 -27.77 -5.98
CA GLU A 100 1.94 -27.44 -4.57
C GLU A 100 2.98 -26.35 -4.25
N ILE A 101 2.68 -25.56 -3.23
CA ILE A 101 3.58 -24.59 -2.62
C ILE A 101 3.28 -24.49 -1.13
N THR A 102 4.30 -24.45 -0.27
CA THR A 102 4.07 -24.25 1.17
C THR A 102 3.58 -22.84 1.47
N VAL A 103 2.85 -22.66 2.57
CA VAL A 103 2.41 -21.34 3.06
C VAL A 103 3.60 -20.39 3.20
N ASP A 104 4.73 -20.86 3.75
CA ASP A 104 5.96 -20.08 3.89
C ASP A 104 6.46 -19.50 2.56
N ASN A 105 6.66 -20.36 1.57
CA ASN A 105 7.13 -19.95 0.25
C ASN A 105 6.11 -19.05 -0.47
N ALA A 106 4.82 -19.35 -0.32
CA ALA A 106 3.75 -18.53 -0.90
C ALA A 106 3.77 -17.12 -0.32
N LEU A 107 3.93 -16.95 1.01
CA LEU A 107 4.03 -15.64 1.66
C LEU A 107 5.27 -14.86 1.21
N LYS A 108 6.45 -15.48 1.21
CA LYS A 108 7.70 -14.84 0.78
C LYS A 108 7.61 -14.33 -0.66
N ILE A 109 7.15 -15.18 -1.56
CA ILE A 109 7.03 -14.83 -2.98
C ILE A 109 5.89 -13.80 -3.19
N LEU A 110 4.79 -13.91 -2.45
CA LEU A 110 3.68 -12.94 -2.46
C LEU A 110 4.20 -11.52 -2.17
N MET A 111 5.03 -11.37 -1.14
CA MET A 111 5.54 -10.06 -0.73
C MET A 111 6.63 -9.54 -1.68
N VAL A 112 7.53 -10.38 -2.13
CA VAL A 112 8.66 -10.01 -3.00
C VAL A 112 8.22 -9.77 -4.44
N LYS A 113 7.61 -10.77 -5.07
CA LYS A 113 7.22 -10.75 -6.50
C LYS A 113 5.85 -10.12 -6.72
N SER A 114 5.03 -9.99 -5.67
CA SER A 114 3.65 -9.52 -5.81
C SER A 114 2.77 -10.45 -6.64
N ALA A 115 2.96 -11.76 -6.54
CA ALA A 115 2.36 -12.77 -7.39
C ALA A 115 0.85 -12.90 -7.17
N ASN A 116 0.04 -12.62 -8.22
CA ASN A 116 -1.43 -12.68 -8.18
C ASN A 116 -1.92 -14.13 -8.12
N ASP A 117 -1.27 -15.02 -8.84
CA ASP A 117 -1.54 -16.46 -8.81
C ASP A 117 -1.36 -17.03 -7.40
N LEU A 118 -0.32 -16.64 -6.67
CA LEU A 118 -0.13 -17.06 -5.28
C LEU A 118 -1.12 -16.41 -4.32
N ALA A 119 -1.53 -15.17 -4.55
CA ALA A 119 -2.61 -14.58 -3.75
C ALA A 119 -3.91 -15.38 -3.88
N GLN A 120 -4.22 -15.87 -5.09
CA GLN A 120 -5.38 -16.71 -5.35
C GLN A 120 -5.23 -18.10 -4.73
N VAL A 121 -4.05 -18.74 -4.86
CA VAL A 121 -3.73 -20.04 -4.19
C VAL A 121 -3.93 -19.93 -2.68
N ILE A 122 -3.44 -18.87 -2.07
CA ILE A 122 -3.61 -18.60 -0.64
C ILE A 122 -5.09 -18.45 -0.29
N ALA A 123 -5.83 -17.65 -1.05
CA ALA A 123 -7.24 -17.40 -0.76
C ALA A 123 -8.07 -18.68 -0.82
N GLU A 124 -7.82 -19.54 -1.81
CA GLU A 124 -8.51 -20.81 -1.94
C GLU A 124 -8.08 -21.83 -0.87
N GLY A 125 -6.79 -21.93 -0.59
CA GLY A 125 -6.28 -22.91 0.37
C GLY A 125 -6.56 -22.56 1.84
N VAL A 126 -6.65 -21.26 2.17
CA VAL A 126 -6.90 -20.79 3.54
C VAL A 126 -8.36 -20.42 3.79
N GLY A 127 -9.04 -19.90 2.79
CA GLY A 127 -10.43 -19.47 2.89
C GLY A 127 -11.44 -20.43 2.25
N GLY A 128 -10.98 -21.43 1.51
CA GLY A 128 -11.83 -22.33 0.72
C GLY A 128 -12.28 -21.72 -0.62
N SER A 129 -12.47 -20.40 -0.68
CA SER A 129 -12.76 -19.64 -1.90
C SER A 129 -12.23 -18.22 -1.80
N GLN A 130 -12.13 -17.52 -2.94
CA GLN A 130 -11.78 -16.10 -2.96
C GLN A 130 -12.78 -15.27 -2.15
N GLU A 131 -14.05 -15.54 -2.30
CA GLU A 131 -15.16 -14.83 -1.67
C GLU A 131 -15.14 -15.01 -0.13
N ALA A 132 -14.98 -16.25 0.33
CA ALA A 132 -14.85 -16.54 1.77
C ALA A 132 -13.56 -15.93 2.35
N PHE A 133 -12.46 -15.93 1.60
CA PHE A 133 -11.23 -15.28 2.02
C PHE A 133 -11.38 -13.77 2.10
N ALA A 134 -12.08 -13.14 1.14
CA ALA A 134 -12.38 -11.70 1.19
C ALA A 134 -13.24 -11.35 2.42
N GLN A 135 -14.17 -12.20 2.84
CA GLN A 135 -14.90 -12.03 4.09
C GLN A 135 -13.95 -12.05 5.31
N ARG A 136 -12.98 -12.96 5.35
CA ARG A 136 -11.94 -12.97 6.41
C ARG A 136 -11.11 -11.69 6.39
N MET A 137 -10.71 -11.20 5.19
CA MET A 137 -9.98 -9.93 5.05
C MET A 137 -10.78 -8.77 5.63
N ASN A 138 -12.08 -8.68 5.33
CA ASN A 138 -12.95 -7.62 5.83
C ASN A 138 -13.22 -7.75 7.33
N ALA A 139 -13.33 -8.95 7.88
CA ALA A 139 -13.43 -9.18 9.31
C ALA A 139 -12.19 -8.68 10.06
N GLU A 140 -10.98 -8.97 9.54
CA GLU A 140 -9.74 -8.46 10.11
C GLU A 140 -9.61 -6.94 9.94
N ALA A 141 -10.04 -6.37 8.80
CA ALA A 141 -10.08 -4.92 8.61
C ALA A 141 -10.97 -4.23 9.66
N ALA A 142 -12.17 -4.78 9.91
CA ALA A 142 -13.06 -4.28 10.94
C ALA A 142 -12.44 -4.40 12.36
N ARG A 143 -11.80 -5.53 12.68
CA ARG A 143 -11.11 -5.74 13.95
C ARG A 143 -9.99 -4.72 14.18
N LEU A 144 -9.24 -4.40 13.13
CA LEU A 144 -8.16 -3.41 13.18
C LEU A 144 -8.66 -1.96 13.17
N GLY A 145 -9.93 -1.71 12.91
CA GLY A 145 -10.48 -0.36 12.77
C GLY A 145 -10.14 0.34 11.46
N MET A 146 -9.94 -0.43 10.39
CA MET A 146 -9.71 0.05 9.02
C MET A 146 -11.04 0.46 8.37
N ARG A 147 -11.54 1.65 8.74
CA ARG A 147 -12.90 2.12 8.42
C ARG A 147 -13.09 2.52 6.96
N ASP A 148 -12.00 2.82 6.26
CA ASP A 148 -11.99 3.27 4.87
C ASP A 148 -11.62 2.13 3.90
N SER A 149 -11.64 0.87 4.39
CA SER A 149 -11.19 -0.28 3.63
C SER A 149 -12.30 -1.28 3.37
N HIS A 150 -12.33 -1.78 2.13
CA HIS A 150 -13.15 -2.92 1.73
C HIS A 150 -12.38 -3.78 0.72
N PHE A 151 -12.32 -5.09 0.98
CA PHE A 151 -11.59 -6.05 0.17
C PHE A 151 -12.56 -6.99 -0.55
N VAL A 152 -12.35 -7.16 -1.87
CA VAL A 152 -13.16 -8.05 -2.74
C VAL A 152 -12.32 -9.22 -3.26
N ASN A 153 -11.00 -9.02 -3.35
CA ASN A 153 -10.08 -10.02 -3.85
C ASN A 153 -8.74 -9.97 -3.10
N PRO A 154 -7.94 -11.07 -3.12
CA PRO A 154 -6.72 -11.18 -2.33
C PRO A 154 -5.49 -10.50 -2.97
N HIS A 155 -5.59 -10.11 -4.24
CA HIS A 155 -4.43 -9.67 -5.03
C HIS A 155 -4.38 -8.18 -5.33
N GLY A 156 -5.51 -7.45 -5.20
CA GLY A 156 -5.59 -6.02 -5.47
C GLY A 156 -5.75 -5.65 -6.95
N LEU A 157 -6.15 -6.59 -7.81
CA LEU A 157 -6.62 -6.27 -9.16
C LEU A 157 -7.88 -5.40 -9.09
N PHE A 158 -8.09 -4.62 -10.12
CA PHE A 158 -9.15 -3.63 -10.13
C PHE A 158 -10.55 -4.23 -9.87
N HIS A 159 -11.23 -3.65 -8.93
CA HIS A 159 -12.65 -3.77 -8.68
C HIS A 159 -13.13 -2.48 -8.03
N ALA A 160 -14.26 -1.93 -8.45
CA ALA A 160 -14.71 -0.61 -7.97
C ALA A 160 -14.90 -0.55 -6.45
N ALA A 161 -15.30 -1.66 -5.82
CA ALA A 161 -15.48 -1.76 -4.39
C ALA A 161 -14.20 -2.13 -3.61
N GLN A 162 -13.07 -2.38 -4.29
CA GLN A 162 -11.79 -2.67 -3.63
C GLN A 162 -11.10 -1.36 -3.28
N VAL A 163 -11.25 -0.91 -2.06
CA VAL A 163 -10.74 0.39 -1.59
C VAL A 163 -9.99 0.25 -0.27
N SER A 164 -9.11 1.22 0.01
CA SER A 164 -8.44 1.41 1.29
C SER A 164 -8.01 2.88 1.40
N SER A 165 -7.35 3.27 2.49
CA SER A 165 -6.77 4.60 2.67
C SER A 165 -5.32 4.51 3.15
N ALA A 166 -4.58 5.62 3.10
CA ALA A 166 -3.22 5.65 3.64
C ALA A 166 -3.20 5.36 5.15
N ARG A 167 -4.22 5.88 5.89
CA ARG A 167 -4.42 5.59 7.30
C ARG A 167 -4.62 4.09 7.55
N ASP A 168 -5.51 3.46 6.83
CA ASP A 168 -5.87 2.06 7.06
C ASP A 168 -4.71 1.12 6.67
N LEU A 169 -4.00 1.42 5.59
CA LEU A 169 -2.79 0.67 5.22
C LEU A 169 -1.66 0.84 6.25
N ALA A 170 -1.57 2.00 6.91
CA ALA A 170 -0.62 2.20 8.01
C ALA A 170 -1.02 1.41 9.26
N ILE A 171 -2.33 1.35 9.60
CA ILE A 171 -2.86 0.51 10.67
C ILE A 171 -2.49 -0.96 10.41
N LEU A 172 -2.75 -1.45 9.20
CA LEU A 172 -2.42 -2.82 8.81
C LEU A 172 -0.92 -3.09 8.89
N GLY A 173 -0.09 -2.20 8.32
CA GLY A 173 1.37 -2.37 8.35
C GLY A 173 1.93 -2.38 9.78
N ARG A 174 1.42 -1.50 10.65
CA ARG A 174 1.77 -1.50 12.06
C ARG A 174 1.33 -2.80 12.76
N ALA A 175 0.11 -3.28 12.52
CA ALA A 175 -0.37 -4.53 13.07
C ALA A 175 0.51 -5.72 12.64
N MET A 176 0.95 -5.78 11.37
CA MET A 176 1.87 -6.82 10.89
C MET A 176 3.21 -6.81 11.64
N LEU A 177 3.74 -5.65 12.00
CA LEU A 177 5.01 -5.53 12.71
C LEU A 177 4.89 -5.82 14.21
N VAL A 178 3.76 -5.48 14.81
CA VAL A 178 3.53 -5.59 16.27
C VAL A 178 2.98 -6.96 16.66
N GLU A 179 2.05 -7.51 15.87
CA GLU A 179 1.40 -8.80 16.18
C GLU A 179 2.21 -10.00 15.69
N PHE A 180 3.13 -9.78 14.72
CA PHE A 180 3.94 -10.83 14.08
C PHE A 180 5.41 -10.41 13.93
N PRO A 181 6.09 -10.03 15.04
CA PRO A 181 7.47 -9.57 14.98
C PRO A 181 8.44 -10.65 14.45
N GLU A 182 8.11 -11.94 14.62
CA GLU A 182 8.88 -13.09 14.13
C GLU A 182 8.92 -13.19 12.60
N TYR A 183 7.99 -12.53 11.89
CA TYR A 183 7.96 -12.48 10.41
C TYR A 183 8.50 -11.17 9.84
N ARG A 184 9.14 -10.32 10.67
CA ARG A 184 9.63 -9.01 10.23
C ARG A 184 10.52 -9.09 8.99
N ASP A 185 11.38 -10.11 8.93
CA ASP A 185 12.31 -10.29 7.81
C ASP A 185 11.61 -10.58 6.47
N TYR A 186 10.38 -11.12 6.49
CA TYR A 186 9.64 -11.42 5.26
C TYR A 186 9.35 -10.16 4.43
N TRP A 187 9.16 -9.04 5.10
CA TRP A 187 8.80 -7.76 4.47
C TRP A 187 9.98 -7.13 3.74
N GLY A 188 11.21 -7.41 4.21
CA GLY A 188 12.46 -6.85 3.72
C GLY A 188 13.25 -7.76 2.75
N ILE A 189 12.75 -8.96 2.43
CA ILE A 189 13.44 -9.87 1.50
C ILE A 189 13.72 -9.15 0.17
N GLY A 190 14.99 -8.99 -0.19
CA GLY A 190 15.42 -8.30 -1.42
C GLY A 190 15.16 -9.09 -2.70
N ALA A 191 15.25 -10.41 -2.62
CA ALA A 191 14.96 -11.33 -3.72
C ALA A 191 14.61 -12.72 -3.20
N VAL A 192 13.84 -13.47 -3.97
CA VAL A 192 13.55 -14.89 -3.75
C VAL A 192 13.98 -15.71 -4.97
N GLN A 193 14.41 -16.93 -4.73
CA GLN A 193 14.80 -17.87 -5.79
C GLN A 193 13.75 -18.98 -5.90
N LEU A 194 13.32 -19.27 -7.12
CA LEU A 194 12.45 -20.39 -7.45
C LEU A 194 13.07 -21.18 -8.62
N GLY A 195 13.67 -22.34 -8.33
CA GLY A 195 14.50 -23.06 -9.25
C GLY A 195 15.69 -22.19 -9.69
N GLN A 196 15.87 -21.98 -11.00
CA GLN A 196 16.92 -21.10 -11.55
C GLN A 196 16.49 -19.62 -11.65
N ARG A 197 15.26 -19.28 -11.34
CA ARG A 197 14.72 -17.91 -11.48
C ARG A 197 14.90 -17.11 -10.19
N VAL A 198 15.62 -16.01 -10.27
CA VAL A 198 15.72 -15.02 -9.19
C VAL A 198 14.71 -13.91 -9.44
N MET A 199 13.81 -13.68 -8.47
CA MET A 199 12.79 -12.64 -8.51
C MET A 199 13.14 -11.57 -7.49
N LYS A 200 13.45 -10.36 -7.96
CA LYS A 200 13.76 -9.21 -7.11
C LYS A 200 12.50 -8.59 -6.53
N ASN A 201 12.64 -8.01 -5.34
CA ASN A 201 11.57 -7.24 -4.71
C ASN A 201 11.20 -6.01 -5.56
N THR A 202 9.91 -5.70 -5.59
CA THR A 202 9.35 -4.55 -6.31
C THR A 202 9.51 -3.23 -5.55
N ASN A 203 9.92 -3.28 -4.27
CA ASN A 203 10.19 -2.09 -3.45
C ASN A 203 11.63 -1.60 -3.69
N GLY A 204 11.78 -0.52 -4.44
CA GLY A 204 13.07 0.06 -4.80
C GLY A 204 13.84 0.71 -3.63
N LEU A 205 13.27 0.80 -2.44
CA LEU A 205 13.96 1.32 -1.24
C LEU A 205 14.83 0.27 -0.57
N ILE A 206 14.47 -1.03 -0.68
CA ILE A 206 15.23 -2.12 -0.06
C ILE A 206 16.64 -2.16 -0.62
N GLY A 207 17.63 -2.08 0.27
CA GLY A 207 19.06 -2.04 -0.08
C GLY A 207 19.55 -0.71 -0.67
N ARG A 208 18.70 0.34 -0.73
CA ARG A 208 19.06 1.68 -1.26
C ARG A 208 18.80 2.80 -0.26
N TYR A 209 17.68 2.76 0.44
CA TYR A 209 17.37 3.75 1.47
C TYR A 209 17.84 3.23 2.83
N PRO A 210 18.60 4.01 3.60
CA PRO A 210 19.16 3.57 4.88
C PRO A 210 18.07 3.11 5.85
N GLY A 211 18.20 1.87 6.32
CA GLY A 211 17.27 1.26 7.26
C GLY A 211 15.96 0.75 6.64
N ALA A 212 15.79 0.73 5.30
CA ALA A 212 14.58 0.21 4.67
C ALA A 212 14.39 -1.29 4.90
N GLU A 213 13.22 -1.68 5.44
CA GLU A 213 12.87 -3.05 5.86
C GLU A 213 11.61 -3.62 5.19
N GLY A 214 11.01 -2.92 4.28
CA GLY A 214 9.80 -3.40 3.60
C GLY A 214 8.90 -2.24 3.21
N MET A 215 7.58 -2.45 3.02
CA MET A 215 6.82 -3.70 3.10
C MET A 215 6.28 -4.14 1.74
N LYS A 216 5.43 -3.30 1.08
CA LYS A 216 4.74 -3.69 -0.14
C LYS A 216 4.48 -2.52 -1.08
N THR A 217 4.63 -2.77 -2.37
CA THR A 217 4.26 -1.83 -3.45
C THR A 217 3.00 -2.29 -4.16
N GLY A 218 2.32 -1.35 -4.83
CA GLY A 218 1.17 -1.63 -5.67
C GLY A 218 1.12 -0.71 -6.89
N PHE A 219 0.52 -1.20 -7.97
CA PHE A 219 0.21 -0.41 -9.16
C PHE A 219 -0.94 -1.06 -9.93
N ILE A 220 -1.92 -0.27 -10.27
CA ILE A 220 -2.88 -0.45 -11.36
C ILE A 220 -3.10 0.92 -12.00
N CYS A 221 -3.52 0.99 -13.27
CA CYS A 221 -3.71 2.30 -13.94
C CYS A 221 -4.58 3.27 -13.14
N PRO A 222 -5.72 2.86 -12.54
CA PRO A 222 -6.55 3.79 -11.77
C PRO A 222 -5.94 4.23 -10.42
N SER A 223 -4.99 3.49 -9.85
CA SER A 223 -4.38 3.84 -8.56
C SER A 223 -3.11 4.66 -8.67
N GLY A 224 -2.41 4.63 -9.81
CA GLY A 224 -1.02 5.04 -9.85
C GLY A 224 -0.12 4.11 -9.00
N PHE A 225 1.06 4.57 -8.63
CA PHE A 225 2.07 3.81 -7.90
C PHE A 225 1.92 4.02 -6.38
N ASN A 226 1.64 2.93 -5.67
CA ASN A 226 1.44 2.88 -4.23
C ASN A 226 2.62 2.21 -3.51
N VAL A 227 2.84 2.54 -2.26
CA VAL A 227 3.77 1.84 -1.36
C VAL A 227 3.36 1.99 0.10
N VAL A 228 3.55 0.92 0.85
CA VAL A 228 3.72 0.94 2.31
C VAL A 228 5.17 0.56 2.55
N ALA A 229 5.92 1.43 3.21
CA ALA A 229 7.34 1.25 3.46
C ALA A 229 7.67 1.42 4.93
N THR A 230 8.66 0.67 5.41
CA THR A 230 9.22 0.82 6.76
C THR A 230 10.71 1.08 6.70
N ALA A 231 11.19 1.87 7.63
CA ALA A 231 12.62 2.06 7.84
C ALA A 231 12.92 2.23 9.33
N SER A 232 14.10 1.72 9.75
CA SER A 232 14.59 1.82 11.12
C SER A 232 15.91 2.58 11.17
N ARG A 233 15.99 3.56 12.08
CA ARG A 233 17.20 4.34 12.35
C ARG A 233 17.26 4.69 13.85
N GLY A 234 18.41 4.52 14.47
CA GLY A 234 18.62 4.92 15.87
C GLY A 234 17.61 4.29 16.85
N GLY A 235 17.21 3.04 16.63
CA GLY A 235 16.22 2.34 17.47
C GLY A 235 14.75 2.74 17.21
N ARG A 236 14.50 3.67 16.30
CA ARG A 236 13.15 4.12 15.92
C ARG A 236 12.74 3.53 14.57
N THR A 237 11.55 2.97 14.50
CA THR A 237 10.98 2.46 13.24
C THR A 237 9.82 3.34 12.80
N LEU A 238 9.88 3.85 11.58
CA LEU A 238 8.79 4.58 10.94
C LEU A 238 8.13 3.74 9.85
N LEU A 239 6.83 3.96 9.67
CA LEU A 239 6.06 3.41 8.57
C LEU A 239 5.50 4.57 7.75
N ALA A 240 5.76 4.55 6.45
CA ALA A 240 5.30 5.53 5.49
C ALA A 240 4.35 4.90 4.47
N VAL A 241 3.30 5.60 4.10
CA VAL A 241 2.37 5.24 3.02
C VAL A 241 2.36 6.36 1.99
N ILE A 242 2.54 6.02 0.72
CA ILE A 242 2.30 6.90 -0.44
C ILE A 242 1.31 6.19 -1.36
N LEU A 243 0.25 6.88 -1.75
CA LEU A 243 -0.71 6.39 -2.73
C LEU A 243 -0.74 7.34 -3.93
N GLY A 244 -0.83 6.80 -5.15
CA GLY A 244 -1.09 7.59 -6.33
C GLY A 244 0.09 8.34 -6.94
N ALA A 245 1.33 7.94 -6.69
CA ALA A 245 2.48 8.53 -7.38
C ALA A 245 2.40 8.26 -8.91
N GLY A 246 2.89 9.20 -9.71
CA GLY A 246 2.83 9.11 -11.18
C GLY A 246 3.81 8.08 -11.76
N SER A 247 4.85 7.70 -11.01
CA SER A 247 5.84 6.70 -11.45
C SER A 247 6.43 5.93 -10.28
N GLY A 248 7.07 4.80 -10.58
CA GLY A 248 7.82 4.04 -9.57
C GLY A 248 9.03 4.80 -9.01
N ALA A 249 9.65 5.66 -9.81
CA ALA A 249 10.74 6.52 -9.38
C ALA A 249 10.24 7.61 -8.41
N GLU A 250 9.18 8.33 -8.79
CA GLU A 250 8.54 9.35 -7.95
C GLU A 250 8.08 8.74 -6.62
N ARG A 251 7.41 7.58 -6.64
CA ARG A 251 7.02 6.86 -5.44
C ARG A 251 8.20 6.66 -4.49
N SER A 252 9.34 6.19 -5.00
CA SER A 252 10.53 5.95 -4.17
C SER A 252 11.13 7.24 -3.62
N ILE A 253 11.20 8.29 -4.43
CA ILE A 253 11.72 9.61 -4.01
C ILE A 253 10.82 10.21 -2.93
N ARG A 254 9.51 10.27 -3.16
CA ARG A 254 8.56 10.82 -2.17
C ARG A 254 8.58 10.04 -0.87
N THR A 255 8.66 8.70 -0.95
CA THR A 255 8.72 7.87 0.27
C THR A 255 9.98 8.17 1.08
N ALA A 256 11.14 8.29 0.43
CA ALA A 256 12.38 8.67 1.10
C ALA A 256 12.24 10.04 1.78
N GLN A 257 11.70 11.05 1.06
CA GLN A 257 11.52 12.41 1.58
C GLN A 257 10.62 12.46 2.82
N ILE A 258 9.45 11.75 2.80
CA ILE A 258 8.56 11.78 3.96
C ILE A 258 9.09 10.96 5.14
N LEU A 259 9.87 9.90 4.89
CA LEU A 259 10.59 9.17 5.94
C LEU A 259 11.68 10.07 6.58
N ASP A 260 12.48 10.79 5.77
CA ASP A 260 13.50 11.72 6.30
C ASP A 260 12.86 12.83 7.13
N ARG A 261 11.74 13.42 6.68
CA ARG A 261 10.96 14.38 7.47
C ARG A 261 10.45 13.78 8.78
N GLY A 262 9.95 12.53 8.73
CA GLY A 262 9.50 11.80 9.92
C GLY A 262 10.62 11.53 10.91
N PHE A 263 11.82 11.14 10.45
CA PHE A 263 12.99 10.95 11.33
C PHE A 263 13.53 12.26 11.89
N ALA A 264 13.41 13.36 11.14
CA ALA A 264 13.83 14.69 11.61
C ALA A 264 12.82 15.30 12.61
N SER A 265 11.57 14.84 12.63
CA SER A 265 10.59 15.29 13.62
C SER A 265 10.94 14.71 14.98
N SER A 266 11.11 15.58 15.99
CA SER A 266 11.29 15.16 17.38
C SER A 266 10.02 14.41 17.81
N ALA A 267 10.18 13.19 18.38
CA ALA A 267 9.10 12.59 19.15
C ALA A 267 8.97 13.44 20.43
N TRP A 268 7.87 14.13 20.60
CA TRP A 268 7.52 14.83 21.85
C TRP A 268 6.87 13.85 22.81
#